data_e60257f7006ca02c7d1394c5e6297db2
#
_entry.id   e60257f7006ca02c7d1394c5e6297db2
#
_cell.length_a   1.000
_cell.length_b   1.000
_cell.length_c   1.000
_cell.angle_alpha   90.00
_cell.angle_beta   90.00
_cell.angle_gamma   90.00
#
_symmetry.space_group_name_H-M   'P 1'
#
loop_
_entity.id
_entity.type
_entity.pdbx_description
1 polymer ?
#
loop_
_entity_poly.entity_id
_entity_poly.type
_entity_poly.pdbx_seq_one_letter_code
_entity_poly.pdbx_strand_id
1 'polypeptide(L)'
;DESLDNIVRSYIKEKYKKPGDVFLGVVHRLDRPVSGCVVYARTSKALSRLSELFRTRDVKKTYWAIVTDRPPSEEGVLSNWLKKNEQQNKSYVYDKEVKGSKLAELSYLVLARSEKYYLLEVDLRTGRHHQIRAQLAAAKCPIKGDLKYGAPRSNEGGGISLHSRKVTFMHPVKNEEISVVAPLPEDRIWKLFSNV
;
A
#
# COMPACT_ATOMS: atom_id res chain seq x y z
N ASP A 1 18.99 7.70 -6.05
CA ASP A 1 18.46 6.32 -5.99
C ASP A 1 17.81 5.98 -7.33
N GLU A 2 18.08 4.80 -7.86
CA GLU A 2 17.43 4.30 -9.06
C GLU A 2 15.94 4.04 -8.79
N SER A 3 15.07 4.38 -9.75
CA SER A 3 13.64 4.16 -9.59
C SER A 3 13.29 2.67 -9.77
N LEU A 4 12.26 2.19 -9.05
CA LEU A 4 11.77 0.82 -9.21
C LEU A 4 11.41 0.51 -10.68
N ASP A 5 10.88 1.49 -11.41
CA ASP A 5 10.52 1.34 -12.83
C ASP A 5 11.74 1.00 -13.69
N ASN A 6 12.89 1.65 -13.44
CA ASN A 6 14.13 1.38 -14.15
C ASN A 6 14.67 -0.01 -13.82
N ILE A 7 14.67 -0.38 -12.54
CA ILE A 7 15.07 -1.71 -12.08
C ILE A 7 14.24 -2.80 -12.77
N VAL A 8 12.91 -2.62 -12.82
CA VAL A 8 12.00 -3.58 -13.46
C VAL A 8 12.20 -3.64 -14.97
N ARG A 9 12.45 -2.49 -15.65
CA ARG A 9 12.79 -2.48 -17.09
C ARG A 9 14.09 -3.27 -17.36
N SER A 10 15.12 -3.03 -16.58
CA SER A 10 16.41 -3.75 -16.68
C SER A 10 16.23 -5.24 -16.46
N TYR A 11 15.50 -5.63 -15.42
CA TYR A 11 15.15 -7.04 -15.17
C TYR A 11 14.41 -7.70 -16.34
N ILE A 12 13.41 -7.02 -16.93
CA ILE A 12 12.65 -7.56 -18.07
C ILE A 12 13.56 -7.68 -19.29
N LYS A 13 14.39 -6.68 -19.55
CA LYS A 13 15.34 -6.66 -20.68
C LYS A 13 16.27 -7.86 -20.61
N GLU A 14 16.88 -8.09 -19.47
CA GLU A 14 17.80 -9.19 -19.23
C GLU A 14 17.11 -10.56 -19.31
N LYS A 15 16.04 -10.76 -18.52
CA LYS A 15 15.30 -12.03 -18.43
C LYS A 15 14.76 -12.51 -19.77
N TYR A 16 14.31 -11.60 -20.61
CA TYR A 16 13.69 -11.94 -21.91
C TYR A 16 14.59 -11.61 -23.10
N LYS A 17 15.87 -11.27 -22.88
CA LYS A 17 16.88 -10.97 -23.91
C LYS A 17 16.37 -9.98 -24.96
N LYS A 18 15.72 -8.89 -24.51
CA LYS A 18 15.13 -7.89 -25.41
C LYS A 18 16.24 -7.05 -26.05
N PRO A 19 16.30 -6.93 -27.39
CA PRO A 19 17.35 -6.18 -28.08
C PRO A 19 17.22 -4.65 -27.98
N GLY A 20 16.02 -4.14 -27.65
CA GLY A 20 15.73 -2.70 -27.58
C GLY A 20 15.16 -2.27 -26.25
N ASP A 21 14.46 -1.13 -26.26
CA ASP A 21 13.77 -0.60 -25.09
C ASP A 21 12.60 -1.48 -24.66
N VAL A 22 12.41 -1.55 -23.34
CA VAL A 22 11.35 -2.34 -22.74
C VAL A 22 10.17 -1.44 -22.35
N PHE A 23 9.00 -1.71 -22.91
CA PHE A 23 7.78 -1.07 -22.43
C PHE A 23 7.46 -1.56 -21.03
N LEU A 24 7.19 -0.60 -20.12
CA LEU A 24 6.69 -0.84 -18.78
C LEU A 24 5.62 0.18 -18.46
N GLY A 25 4.37 -0.25 -18.35
CA GLY A 25 3.25 0.58 -17.99
C GLY A 25 3.02 0.59 -16.48
N VAL A 26 3.04 1.77 -15.87
CA VAL A 26 2.76 1.97 -14.44
C VAL A 26 1.26 2.02 -14.24
N VAL A 27 0.69 1.03 -13.57
CA VAL A 27 -0.76 0.93 -13.30
C VAL A 27 -1.09 1.62 -11.97
N HIS A 28 -0.28 1.37 -10.96
CA HIS A 28 -0.33 2.00 -9.65
C HIS A 28 1.08 2.07 -9.04
N ARG A 29 1.20 2.69 -7.91
CA ARG A 29 2.48 2.80 -7.19
C ARG A 29 2.27 2.68 -5.69
N LEU A 30 3.31 2.33 -4.98
CA LEU A 30 3.40 2.43 -3.52
C LEU A 30 4.09 3.74 -3.13
N ASP A 31 3.83 4.21 -1.91
CA ASP A 31 4.63 5.28 -1.30
C ASP A 31 6.08 4.80 -1.14
N ARG A 32 7.06 5.69 -1.27
CA ARG A 32 8.49 5.36 -1.20
C ARG A 32 8.89 4.49 0.00
N PRO A 33 8.38 4.72 1.24
CA PRO A 33 8.75 3.92 2.40
C PRO A 33 7.95 2.62 2.58
N VAL A 34 7.09 2.25 1.62
CA VAL A 34 6.18 1.09 1.69
C VAL A 34 6.73 -0.04 0.82
N SER A 35 6.69 -1.26 1.33
CA SER A 35 7.10 -2.47 0.61
C SER A 35 5.91 -3.27 0.08
N GLY A 36 6.16 -4.30 -0.71
CA GLY A 36 5.17 -5.30 -1.11
C GLY A 36 4.81 -5.31 -2.60
N CYS A 37 3.62 -5.80 -2.93
CA CYS A 37 3.17 -6.01 -4.31
C CYS A 37 2.98 -4.72 -5.08
N VAL A 38 3.57 -4.65 -6.28
CA VAL A 38 3.31 -3.63 -7.30
C VAL A 38 3.00 -4.32 -8.63
N VAL A 39 1.96 -3.85 -9.33
CA VAL A 39 1.53 -4.39 -10.63
C VAL A 39 1.98 -3.47 -11.75
N TYR A 40 2.67 -4.03 -12.73
CA TYR A 40 3.10 -3.35 -13.95
C TYR A 40 2.51 -4.03 -15.19
N ALA A 41 2.23 -3.23 -16.22
CA ALA A 41 1.81 -3.74 -17.52
C ALA A 41 2.99 -3.88 -18.47
N ARG A 42 3.11 -5.03 -19.14
CA ARG A 42 4.19 -5.30 -20.12
C ARG A 42 3.84 -4.89 -21.55
N THR A 43 2.61 -4.42 -21.79
CA THR A 43 2.14 -3.91 -23.08
C THR A 43 1.16 -2.75 -22.87
N SER A 44 1.02 -1.87 -23.87
CA SER A 44 0.05 -0.76 -23.83
C SER A 44 -1.39 -1.25 -23.66
N LYS A 45 -1.74 -2.35 -24.33
CA LYS A 45 -3.08 -2.98 -24.21
C LYS A 45 -3.34 -3.49 -22.80
N ALA A 46 -2.34 -4.12 -22.16
CA ALA A 46 -2.45 -4.54 -20.76
C ALA A 46 -2.55 -3.34 -19.81
N LEU A 47 -1.79 -2.26 -20.08
CA LEU A 47 -1.86 -1.04 -19.29
C LEU A 47 -3.26 -0.45 -19.28
N SER A 48 -3.88 -0.29 -20.44
CA SER A 48 -5.24 0.25 -20.55
C SER A 48 -6.25 -0.58 -19.75
N ARG A 49 -6.22 -1.91 -19.90
CA ARG A 49 -7.14 -2.82 -19.22
C ARG A 49 -6.92 -2.87 -17.71
N LEU A 50 -5.67 -2.96 -17.26
CA LEU A 50 -5.35 -2.95 -15.84
C LEU A 50 -5.69 -1.60 -15.21
N SER A 51 -5.41 -0.48 -15.89
CA SER A 51 -5.79 0.85 -15.40
C SER A 51 -7.30 0.97 -15.21
N GLU A 52 -8.10 0.35 -16.06
CA GLU A 52 -9.55 0.28 -15.90
C GLU A 52 -9.93 -0.51 -14.64
N LEU A 53 -9.38 -1.70 -14.41
CA LEU A 53 -9.64 -2.49 -13.19
C LEU A 53 -9.30 -1.71 -11.92
N PHE A 54 -8.19 -0.97 -11.92
CA PHE A 54 -7.82 -0.12 -10.77
C PHE A 54 -8.77 1.07 -10.61
N ARG A 55 -9.26 1.65 -11.70
CA ARG A 55 -10.22 2.76 -11.69
C ARG A 55 -11.60 2.33 -11.19
N THR A 56 -12.09 1.17 -11.64
CA THR A 56 -13.39 0.57 -11.23
C THR A 56 -13.31 -0.10 -9.86
N ARG A 57 -12.11 -0.23 -9.27
CA ARG A 57 -11.84 -0.89 -7.99
C ARG A 57 -12.08 -2.41 -8.00
N ASP A 58 -11.97 -3.03 -9.16
CA ASP A 58 -12.03 -4.48 -9.34
C ASP A 58 -10.70 -5.18 -8.97
N VAL A 59 -9.84 -4.45 -8.25
CA VAL A 59 -8.58 -4.94 -7.69
C VAL A 59 -8.65 -4.91 -6.17
N LYS A 60 -8.66 -6.06 -5.55
CA LYS A 60 -8.54 -6.18 -4.09
C LYS A 60 -7.08 -6.00 -3.68
N LYS A 61 -6.85 -5.10 -2.71
CA LYS A 61 -5.52 -4.79 -2.16
C LYS A 61 -5.57 -4.92 -0.66
N THR A 62 -4.87 -5.91 -0.15
CA THR A 62 -4.73 -6.15 1.27
C THR A 62 -3.34 -5.72 1.73
N TYR A 63 -3.29 -4.86 2.71
CA TYR A 63 -2.06 -4.39 3.34
C TYR A 63 -1.93 -4.97 4.74
N TRP A 64 -0.70 -5.17 5.16
CA TRP A 64 -0.38 -5.40 6.56
C TRP A 64 0.30 -4.15 7.11
N ALA A 65 -0.14 -3.73 8.30
CA ALA A 65 0.40 -2.56 8.99
C ALA A 65 0.74 -2.91 10.44
N ILE A 66 1.94 -2.56 10.89
CA ILE A 66 2.31 -2.70 12.29
C ILE A 66 2.20 -1.33 12.95
N VAL A 67 1.42 -1.27 14.03
CA VAL A 67 1.21 -0.05 14.83
C VAL A 67 1.67 -0.26 16.27
N THR A 68 2.06 0.83 16.95
CA THR A 68 2.51 0.79 18.35
C THR A 68 1.37 0.94 19.34
N ASP A 69 0.40 1.76 18.99
CA ASP A 69 -0.72 2.07 19.87
C ASP A 69 -1.89 1.13 19.57
N ARG A 70 -2.66 0.81 20.59
CA ARG A 70 -3.80 -0.07 20.45
C ARG A 70 -4.85 0.57 19.52
N PRO A 71 -5.30 -0.15 18.47
CA PRO A 71 -6.42 0.29 17.65
C PRO A 71 -7.71 0.47 18.48
N PRO A 72 -8.65 1.31 18.03
CA PRO A 72 -9.92 1.55 18.76
C PRO A 72 -10.74 0.29 19.03
N SER A 73 -10.62 -0.71 18.16
CA SER A 73 -11.31 -2.01 18.24
C SER A 73 -10.49 -3.11 17.58
N GLU A 74 -10.84 -4.38 17.77
CA GLU A 74 -10.18 -5.53 17.13
C GLU A 74 -10.43 -5.54 15.60
N GLU A 75 -11.55 -4.97 15.15
CA GLU A 75 -11.88 -4.74 13.75
C GLU A 75 -12.65 -3.43 13.59
N GLY A 76 -12.62 -2.84 12.40
CA GLY A 76 -13.35 -1.61 12.16
C GLY A 76 -13.28 -1.11 10.74
N VAL A 77 -14.10 -0.09 10.46
CA VAL A 77 -14.10 0.67 9.22
C VAL A 77 -13.73 2.12 9.53
N LEU A 78 -12.74 2.64 8.82
CA LEU A 78 -12.39 4.05 8.86
C LEU A 78 -12.92 4.72 7.58
N SER A 79 -13.87 5.64 7.76
CA SER A 79 -14.48 6.42 6.69
C SER A 79 -14.31 7.90 7.02
N ASN A 80 -13.50 8.59 6.24
CA ASN A 80 -13.12 9.98 6.48
C ASN A 80 -12.94 10.71 5.15
N TRP A 81 -12.89 12.04 5.20
CA TRP A 81 -12.55 12.88 4.07
C TRP A 81 -11.07 13.22 4.10
N LEU A 82 -10.33 12.90 3.01
CA LEU A 82 -8.90 13.18 2.88
C LEU A 82 -8.65 14.32 1.91
N LYS A 83 -7.81 15.27 2.33
CA LYS A 83 -7.30 16.35 1.48
C LYS A 83 -5.78 16.33 1.47
N LYS A 84 -5.17 16.25 0.28
CA LYS A 84 -3.72 16.34 0.12
C LYS A 84 -3.27 17.80 0.22
N ASN A 85 -2.23 18.03 0.99
CA ASN A 85 -1.43 19.25 0.94
C ASN A 85 -0.21 18.98 0.05
N GLU A 86 -0.16 19.63 -1.10
CA GLU A 86 0.89 19.40 -2.11
C GLU A 86 2.26 19.87 -1.61
N GLN A 87 2.33 21.01 -0.91
CA GLN A 87 3.59 21.57 -0.42
C GLN A 87 4.27 20.67 0.61
N GLN A 88 3.48 20.05 1.50
CA GLN A 88 3.97 19.15 2.53
C GLN A 88 4.03 17.69 2.08
N ASN A 89 3.49 17.40 0.89
CA ASN A 89 3.27 16.04 0.40
C ASN A 89 2.66 15.13 1.49
N LYS A 90 1.58 15.62 2.13
CA LYS A 90 0.90 14.98 3.26
C LYS A 90 -0.61 15.06 3.08
N SER A 91 -1.35 14.00 3.46
CA SER A 91 -2.81 14.02 3.49
C SER A 91 -3.32 14.29 4.89
N TYR A 92 -4.35 15.12 4.99
CA TYR A 92 -5.04 15.44 6.23
C TYR A 92 -6.42 14.82 6.24
N VAL A 93 -6.83 14.36 7.40
CA VAL A 93 -8.11 13.68 7.64
C VAL A 93 -9.12 14.68 8.23
N TYR A 94 -10.35 14.62 7.73
CA TYR A 94 -11.48 15.42 8.19
C TYR A 94 -12.70 14.50 8.39
N ASP A 95 -13.49 14.77 9.41
CA ASP A 95 -14.71 14.01 9.70
C ASP A 95 -15.87 14.37 8.76
N LYS A 96 -15.80 15.56 8.15
CA LYS A 96 -16.78 16.07 7.19
C LYS A 96 -16.11 16.49 5.89
N GLU A 97 -16.88 16.53 4.82
CA GLU A 97 -16.40 17.04 3.54
C GLU A 97 -15.92 18.49 3.64
N VAL A 98 -14.73 18.77 3.12
CA VAL A 98 -14.17 20.11 2.95
C VAL A 98 -13.76 20.30 1.50
N LYS A 99 -13.71 21.56 1.06
CA LYS A 99 -13.35 21.89 -0.33
C LYS A 99 -12.04 21.20 -0.76
N GLY A 100 -12.12 20.36 -1.80
CA GLY A 100 -10.99 19.61 -2.36
C GLY A 100 -10.63 18.34 -1.61
N SER A 101 -11.40 17.91 -0.62
CA SER A 101 -11.27 16.59 -0.01
C SER A 101 -11.97 15.51 -0.86
N LYS A 102 -11.61 14.24 -0.60
CA LYS A 102 -12.21 13.07 -1.23
C LYS A 102 -12.48 12.02 -0.17
N LEU A 103 -13.64 11.36 -0.27
CA LEU A 103 -13.99 10.26 0.62
C LEU A 103 -12.95 9.14 0.52
N ALA A 104 -12.53 8.63 1.67
CA ALA A 104 -11.56 7.56 1.85
C ALA A 104 -12.09 6.53 2.83
N GLU A 105 -12.15 5.28 2.39
CA GLU A 105 -12.67 4.17 3.19
C GLU A 105 -11.71 2.99 3.17
N LEU A 106 -11.46 2.44 4.32
CA LEU A 106 -10.76 1.17 4.54
C LEU A 106 -11.42 0.39 5.66
N SER A 107 -11.25 -0.93 5.67
CA SER A 107 -11.51 -1.76 6.83
C SER A 107 -10.20 -2.31 7.37
N TYR A 108 -10.16 -2.60 8.66
CA TYR A 108 -9.02 -3.26 9.30
C TYR A 108 -9.46 -4.34 10.27
N LEU A 109 -8.58 -5.32 10.47
CA LEU A 109 -8.69 -6.40 11.44
C LEU A 109 -7.35 -6.55 12.16
N VAL A 110 -7.35 -6.68 13.48
CA VAL A 110 -6.15 -7.02 14.25
C VAL A 110 -5.90 -8.52 14.09
N LEU A 111 -4.84 -8.86 13.34
CA LEU A 111 -4.46 -10.27 13.11
C LEU A 111 -3.71 -10.87 14.30
N ALA A 112 -2.82 -10.07 14.89
CA ALA A 112 -1.97 -10.52 15.98
C ALA A 112 -1.47 -9.34 16.83
N ARG A 113 -0.99 -9.66 18.02
CA ARG A 113 -0.36 -8.69 18.93
C ARG A 113 0.89 -9.29 19.58
N SER A 114 1.85 -8.44 19.84
CA SER A 114 2.99 -8.69 20.70
C SER A 114 2.90 -7.80 21.93
N GLU A 115 3.91 -7.82 22.81
CA GLU A 115 3.94 -6.93 23.98
C GLU A 115 3.84 -5.43 23.62
N LYS A 116 4.36 -5.03 22.43
CA LYS A 116 4.53 -3.61 22.06
C LYS A 116 3.86 -3.24 20.72
N TYR A 117 3.36 -4.20 19.97
CA TYR A 117 2.91 -3.97 18.60
C TYR A 117 1.63 -4.73 18.28
N TYR A 118 0.82 -4.15 17.40
CA TYR A 118 -0.35 -4.77 16.80
C TYR A 118 -0.11 -4.93 15.31
N LEU A 119 -0.38 -6.11 14.78
CA LEU A 119 -0.42 -6.37 13.34
C LEU A 119 -1.86 -6.21 12.85
N LEU A 120 -2.07 -5.31 11.92
CA LEU A 120 -3.36 -5.07 11.27
C LEU A 120 -3.33 -5.61 9.85
N GLU A 121 -4.36 -6.33 9.45
CA GLU A 121 -4.74 -6.48 8.05
C GLU A 121 -5.65 -5.32 7.67
N VAL A 122 -5.35 -4.68 6.54
CA VAL A 122 -6.08 -3.49 6.06
C VAL A 122 -6.52 -3.73 4.62
N ASP A 123 -7.82 -3.71 4.39
CA ASP A 123 -8.40 -3.77 3.04
C ASP A 123 -8.86 -2.37 2.59
N LEU A 124 -8.32 -1.94 1.45
CA LEU A 124 -8.63 -0.64 0.87
C LEU A 124 -9.87 -0.70 -0.02
N ARG A 125 -10.93 0.04 0.35
CA ARG A 125 -12.09 0.31 -0.52
C ARG A 125 -11.84 1.48 -1.47
N THR A 126 -10.96 2.40 -1.08
CA THR A 126 -10.50 3.54 -1.90
C THR A 126 -8.98 3.60 -1.89
N GLY A 127 -8.37 4.32 -2.84
CA GLY A 127 -6.92 4.48 -2.95
C GLY A 127 -6.51 5.94 -2.98
N ARG A 128 -6.63 6.67 -1.84
CA ARG A 128 -6.21 8.07 -1.74
C ARG A 128 -4.73 8.16 -1.37
N HIS A 129 -4.11 9.28 -1.70
CA HIS A 129 -2.73 9.56 -1.34
C HIS A 129 -2.53 9.40 0.19
N HIS A 130 -1.55 8.58 0.59
CA HIS A 130 -1.21 8.25 1.98
C HIS A 130 -2.41 7.75 2.84
N GLN A 131 -3.42 7.14 2.24
CA GLN A 131 -4.69 6.86 2.90
C GLN A 131 -4.54 6.09 4.21
N ILE A 132 -3.93 4.90 4.19
CA ILE A 132 -3.77 4.05 5.39
C ILE A 132 -3.00 4.81 6.46
N ARG A 133 -1.91 5.47 6.08
CA ARG A 133 -1.04 6.24 6.97
C ARG A 133 -1.81 7.35 7.69
N ALA A 134 -2.58 8.14 6.94
CA ALA A 134 -3.33 9.26 7.47
C ALA A 134 -4.49 8.81 8.37
N GLN A 135 -5.25 7.78 7.94
CA GLN A 135 -6.42 7.31 8.69
C GLN A 135 -6.03 6.58 9.97
N LEU A 136 -5.00 5.71 9.97
CA LEU A 136 -4.52 5.07 11.18
C LEU A 136 -3.94 6.09 12.17
N ALA A 137 -3.21 7.10 11.70
CA ALA A 137 -2.74 8.18 12.56
C ALA A 137 -3.88 9.00 13.18
N ALA A 138 -4.93 9.31 12.40
CA ALA A 138 -6.13 9.98 12.91
C ALA A 138 -6.87 9.12 13.96
N ALA A 139 -6.86 7.80 13.79
CA ALA A 139 -7.38 6.83 14.75
C ALA A 139 -6.45 6.61 15.98
N LYS A 140 -5.41 7.43 16.15
CA LYS A 140 -4.44 7.38 17.27
C LYS A 140 -3.56 6.13 17.31
N CYS A 141 -3.46 5.38 16.21
CA CYS A 141 -2.55 4.24 16.06
C CYS A 141 -1.66 4.41 14.81
N PRO A 142 -0.69 5.35 14.83
CA PRO A 142 0.19 5.60 13.71
C PRO A 142 1.04 4.37 13.39
N ILE A 143 1.34 4.19 12.10
CA ILE A 143 2.18 3.09 11.62
C ILE A 143 3.59 3.24 12.18
N LYS A 144 4.16 2.16 12.70
CA LYS A 144 5.54 2.11 13.21
C LYS A 144 6.53 2.61 12.14
N GLY A 145 7.35 3.57 12.50
CA GLY A 145 8.34 4.18 11.61
C GLY A 145 7.85 5.39 10.83
N ASP A 146 6.55 5.67 10.81
CA ASP A 146 5.97 6.77 10.02
C ASP A 146 6.04 8.12 10.74
N LEU A 147 7.23 8.72 10.76
CA LEU A 147 7.45 10.04 11.38
C LEU A 147 6.54 11.13 10.81
N LYS A 148 6.23 11.05 9.50
CA LYS A 148 5.35 12.02 8.84
C LYS A 148 3.95 12.05 9.45
N TYR A 149 3.50 10.93 9.98
CA TYR A 149 2.18 10.74 10.57
C TYR A 149 2.20 10.48 12.08
N GLY A 150 3.31 10.81 12.75
CA GLY A 150 3.36 10.91 14.20
C GLY A 150 3.96 9.70 14.92
N ALA A 151 4.56 8.76 14.21
CA ALA A 151 5.34 7.74 14.87
C ALA A 151 6.54 8.37 15.62
N PRO A 152 6.85 7.96 16.85
CA PRO A 152 7.88 8.60 17.67
C PRO A 152 9.31 8.34 17.18
N ARG A 153 9.52 7.25 16.41
CA ARG A 153 10.86 6.84 15.93
C ARG A 153 10.75 6.25 14.53
N SER A 154 11.78 6.48 13.70
CA SER A 154 11.95 5.80 12.42
C SER A 154 12.22 4.30 12.59
N ASN A 155 12.07 3.53 11.52
CA ASN A 155 12.62 2.18 11.43
C ASN A 155 14.10 2.23 11.04
N GLU A 156 14.85 1.20 11.38
CA GLU A 156 16.16 0.93 10.81
C GLU A 156 15.99 0.77 9.29
N GLY A 157 16.83 1.42 8.48
CA GLY A 157 16.71 1.42 7.02
C GLY A 157 15.69 2.40 6.42
N GLY A 158 14.97 3.20 7.24
CA GLY A 158 14.18 4.35 6.77
C GLY A 158 12.80 4.04 6.17
N GLY A 159 12.37 2.79 6.10
CA GLY A 159 11.03 2.38 5.70
C GLY A 159 9.99 2.56 6.83
N ILE A 160 8.71 2.33 6.52
CA ILE A 160 7.64 2.25 7.52
C ILE A 160 7.07 0.82 7.56
N SER A 161 6.49 0.43 8.68
CA SER A 161 5.92 -0.92 8.82
C SER A 161 4.53 -1.03 8.17
N LEU A 162 4.48 -0.70 6.87
CA LEU A 162 3.34 -0.85 5.98
C LEU A 162 3.77 -1.67 4.76
N HIS A 163 3.02 -2.73 4.47
CA HIS A 163 3.36 -3.71 3.45
C HIS A 163 2.15 -4.04 2.59
N SER A 164 2.25 -3.86 1.27
CA SER A 164 1.23 -4.32 0.31
C SER A 164 1.31 -5.85 0.21
N ARG A 165 0.63 -6.53 1.13
CA ARG A 165 0.76 -7.98 1.36
C ARG A 165 0.18 -8.80 0.23
N LYS A 166 -0.99 -8.41 -0.30
CA LYS A 166 -1.71 -9.20 -1.31
C LYS A 166 -2.41 -8.30 -2.32
N VAL A 167 -2.33 -8.68 -3.58
CA VAL A 167 -3.11 -8.06 -4.66
C VAL A 167 -3.84 -9.17 -5.41
N THR A 168 -5.16 -9.00 -5.59
CA THR A 168 -6.01 -9.97 -6.31
C THR A 168 -6.85 -9.23 -7.36
N PHE A 169 -6.88 -9.73 -8.59
CA PHE A 169 -7.66 -9.19 -9.70
C PHE A 169 -7.90 -10.24 -10.78
N MET A 170 -8.91 -10.04 -11.62
CA MET A 170 -9.15 -10.87 -12.80
C MET A 170 -8.15 -10.54 -13.91
N HIS A 171 -7.48 -11.54 -14.46
CA HIS A 171 -6.57 -11.35 -15.58
C HIS A 171 -7.33 -10.77 -16.79
N PRO A 172 -6.92 -9.59 -17.32
CA PRO A 172 -7.74 -8.82 -18.26
C PRO A 172 -7.90 -9.46 -19.65
N VAL A 173 -7.33 -10.64 -19.89
CA VAL A 173 -7.44 -11.38 -21.17
C VAL A 173 -7.91 -12.80 -20.94
N LYS A 174 -7.33 -13.50 -19.94
CA LYS A 174 -7.59 -14.93 -19.71
C LYS A 174 -8.84 -15.20 -18.88
N ASN A 175 -9.38 -14.18 -18.22
CA ASN A 175 -10.54 -14.25 -17.33
C ASN A 175 -10.34 -15.27 -16.17
N GLU A 176 -9.12 -15.36 -15.67
CA GLU A 176 -8.71 -16.16 -14.51
C GLU A 176 -8.32 -15.22 -13.35
N GLU A 177 -8.59 -15.61 -12.12
CA GLU A 177 -8.17 -14.83 -10.97
C GLU A 177 -6.66 -14.93 -10.79
N ILE A 178 -6.01 -13.77 -10.65
CA ILE A 178 -4.62 -13.65 -10.24
C ILE A 178 -4.58 -13.16 -8.81
N SER A 179 -3.93 -13.92 -7.95
CA SER A 179 -3.66 -13.56 -6.57
C SER A 179 -2.17 -13.68 -6.28
N VAL A 180 -1.55 -12.57 -5.89
CA VAL A 180 -0.12 -12.51 -5.58
C VAL A 180 0.05 -12.06 -4.14
N VAL A 181 0.84 -12.81 -3.39
CA VAL A 181 1.20 -12.52 -2.00
C VAL A 181 2.69 -12.20 -1.94
N ALA A 182 3.05 -11.02 -1.45
CA ALA A 182 4.44 -10.64 -1.24
C ALA A 182 4.99 -11.29 0.04
N PRO A 183 6.24 -11.79 0.05
CA PRO A 183 6.89 -12.20 1.28
C PRO A 183 7.02 -11.02 2.24
N LEU A 184 7.02 -11.28 3.54
CA LEU A 184 7.24 -10.23 4.53
C LEU A 184 8.68 -9.68 4.42
N PRO A 185 8.88 -8.39 4.73
CA PRO A 185 10.24 -7.85 4.86
C PRO A 185 11.05 -8.60 5.92
N GLU A 186 12.35 -8.78 5.65
CA GLU A 186 13.27 -9.54 6.53
C GLU A 186 13.78 -8.74 7.72
N ASP A 187 13.10 -7.69 8.14
CA ASP A 187 13.48 -6.92 9.30
C ASP A 187 12.96 -7.53 10.62
N ARG A 188 13.56 -7.08 11.72
CA ARG A 188 13.29 -7.61 13.08
C ARG A 188 11.82 -7.44 13.51
N ILE A 189 11.15 -6.39 13.06
CA ILE A 189 9.77 -6.08 13.47
C ILE A 189 8.80 -7.02 12.78
N TRP A 190 8.96 -7.26 11.47
CA TRP A 190 8.12 -8.20 10.72
C TRP A 190 8.31 -9.65 11.15
N LYS A 191 9.53 -10.02 11.60
CA LYS A 191 9.81 -11.37 12.15
C LYS A 191 8.97 -11.71 13.39
N LEU A 192 8.50 -10.72 14.15
CA LEU A 192 7.59 -10.97 15.27
C LEU A 192 6.24 -11.56 14.85
N PHE A 193 5.88 -11.43 13.58
CA PHE A 193 4.60 -11.84 13.02
C PHE A 193 4.74 -12.83 11.85
N SER A 194 5.88 -13.52 11.74
CA SER A 194 6.16 -14.45 10.63
C SER A 194 5.28 -15.71 10.64
N ASN A 195 4.65 -16.03 11.77
CA ASN A 195 3.80 -17.22 11.96
C ASN A 195 2.30 -16.91 11.83
N VAL A 196 1.93 -15.74 11.33
CA VAL A 196 0.52 -15.30 11.12
C VAL A 196 0.03 -15.62 9.72
#